data_4f73cb9c77ce03315aadfd5a52f343f2
#
_entry.id   4f73cb9c77ce03315aadfd5a52f343f2
#
_cell.length_a   1.000
_cell.length_b   1.000
_cell.length_c   1.000
_cell.angle_alpha   90.00
_cell.angle_beta   90.00
_cell.angle_gamma   90.00
#
_symmetry.space_group_name_H-M   'P 1'
#
loop_
_entity.id
_entity.type
_entity.pdbx_description
1 polymer ?
#
loop_
_entity_poly.entity_id
_entity_poly.type
_entity_poly.pdbx_seq_one_letter_code
_entity_poly.pdbx_strand_id
1 'polypeptide(L)'
;RDREDGCPIVIAGGPCTYNPEPIAHFFDIFYIGEGETQYGNLFELYKKAKADGLSREEFLHEAAKIEGLYVPALYEVEYNEDGTICCMKPKYDDIPVKIKKQVQVDLTNSTYPEAPVVPFIKATQDRMVLEIQRGCIRGCRFCQAGMIYRPNREKKVDHLKDVAAALIKNTGHEEISLSSLSSSDYKELDELITFLLDICKEKKINISLPSLRIDAFSLDIMQKVQDVKKSSLTFAPEAGTQRLRNVINKGLTVDDIMNGSKQAFEGGWNKVKFYFMLGLPTETDEDMRGIPELANDVAALYYDTVPKEKRAGKCQITISTSFFVPKPFTPFQWARMYEPSEYLGRAKIVNDHVKEQLNRKSIRYNWHEAYVTVIEGILARGDRRLCDAIVKVYEKGGYYDAWTEYFDYDRWIDSIKECGLDPDFYTMRERPLDEVFPWDFIDIGVTKQFMIREWETAHKETVTPNCRMRCSACGAKSYGGGVCYEN
;
A
#
# COMPACT_ATOMS: atom_id res chain seq x y z
N ARG A 1 21.33 18.76 3.19
CA ARG A 1 21.95 19.41 4.35
C ARG A 1 22.78 20.63 3.92
N ASP A 2 23.55 20.52 2.86
CA ASP A 2 24.55 21.51 2.45
C ASP A 2 24.07 22.39 1.27
N ARG A 3 22.74 22.54 1.09
CA ARG A 3 22.20 23.42 0.05
C ARG A 3 22.18 24.85 0.52
N GLU A 4 22.77 25.72 -0.31
CA GLU A 4 22.87 27.16 -0.10
C GLU A 4 21.79 27.90 -0.88
N ASP A 5 21.74 29.24 -0.70
CA ASP A 5 20.93 30.12 -1.55
C ASP A 5 21.31 29.92 -3.02
N GLY A 6 20.31 29.83 -3.87
CA GLY A 6 20.48 29.53 -5.29
C GLY A 6 20.39 28.05 -5.67
N CYS A 7 20.50 27.12 -4.72
CA CYS A 7 20.19 25.71 -4.98
C CYS A 7 18.67 25.49 -5.15
N PRO A 8 18.23 24.52 -5.96
CA PRO A 8 16.82 24.15 -6.07
C PRO A 8 16.22 23.72 -4.72
N ILE A 9 14.96 24.07 -4.48
CA ILE A 9 14.19 23.50 -3.38
C ILE A 9 13.78 22.07 -3.76
N VAL A 10 14.12 21.09 -2.93
CA VAL A 10 13.83 19.67 -3.17
C VAL A 10 12.65 19.24 -2.30
N ILE A 11 11.56 18.82 -2.95
CA ILE A 11 10.30 18.47 -2.31
C ILE A 11 10.02 17.00 -2.53
N ALA A 12 9.62 16.28 -1.47
CA ALA A 12 9.10 14.92 -1.56
C ALA A 12 7.60 14.86 -1.26
N GLY A 13 6.88 13.97 -1.94
CA GLY A 13 5.46 13.68 -1.72
C GLY A 13 5.16 12.19 -1.93
N GLY A 14 3.90 11.82 -1.73
CA GLY A 14 3.44 10.46 -1.92
C GLY A 14 3.46 9.59 -0.66
N PRO A 15 3.11 8.29 -0.74
CA PRO A 15 2.86 7.45 0.44
C PRO A 15 4.10 7.20 1.31
N CYS A 16 5.30 7.27 0.76
CA CYS A 16 6.54 7.08 1.53
C CYS A 16 6.82 8.22 2.51
N THR A 17 6.24 9.41 2.30
CA THR A 17 6.43 10.57 3.18
C THR A 17 5.71 10.48 4.51
N TYR A 18 4.93 9.42 4.76
CA TYR A 18 4.31 9.17 6.06
C TYR A 18 5.29 8.65 7.13
N ASN A 19 6.51 8.27 6.75
CA ASN A 19 7.68 8.26 7.61
C ASN A 19 8.84 8.91 6.86
N PRO A 20 9.00 10.24 6.92
CA PRO A 20 10.01 10.96 6.16
C PRO A 20 11.40 10.90 6.82
N GLU A 21 11.47 10.50 8.09
CA GLU A 21 12.66 10.62 8.92
C GLU A 21 13.89 9.90 8.37
N PRO A 22 13.82 8.68 7.83
CA PRO A 22 15.01 8.00 7.27
C PRO A 22 15.69 8.74 6.12
N ILE A 23 14.98 9.69 5.48
CA ILE A 23 15.47 10.48 4.34
C ILE A 23 15.36 12.00 4.60
N ALA A 24 15.18 12.40 5.86
CA ALA A 24 14.93 13.80 6.24
C ALA A 24 16.03 14.77 5.79
N HIS A 25 17.30 14.34 5.76
CA HIS A 25 18.42 15.20 5.36
C HIS A 25 18.55 15.41 3.84
N PHE A 26 17.82 14.64 3.02
CA PHE A 26 17.91 14.74 1.56
C PHE A 26 16.90 15.71 0.95
N PHE A 27 15.84 16.08 1.69
CA PHE A 27 14.77 16.92 1.22
C PHE A 27 14.63 18.19 2.05
N ASP A 28 14.20 19.26 1.41
CA ASP A 28 13.90 20.52 2.10
C ASP A 28 12.49 20.52 2.68
N ILE A 29 11.55 19.98 1.92
CA ILE A 29 10.13 19.93 2.27
C ILE A 29 9.56 18.54 1.97
N PHE A 30 8.79 18.01 2.90
CA PHE A 30 7.90 16.87 2.65
C PHE A 30 6.46 17.35 2.62
N TYR A 31 5.74 16.99 1.57
CA TYR A 31 4.31 17.23 1.45
C TYR A 31 3.55 15.99 1.94
N ILE A 32 2.76 16.14 3.00
CA ILE A 32 2.03 15.04 3.63
C ILE A 32 0.58 15.06 3.19
N GLY A 33 0.20 14.14 2.32
CA GLY A 33 -1.18 13.99 1.83
C GLY A 33 -1.36 14.23 0.35
N GLU A 34 -2.53 14.74 -0.01
CA GLU A 34 -2.99 14.90 -1.39
C GLU A 34 -2.68 16.30 -1.91
N GLY A 35 -1.96 16.37 -3.03
CA GLY A 35 -1.36 17.61 -3.56
C GLY A 35 -2.35 18.69 -3.98
N GLU A 36 -3.57 18.31 -4.32
CA GLU A 36 -4.61 19.21 -4.84
C GLU A 36 -4.97 20.34 -3.86
N THR A 37 -4.69 20.17 -2.57
CA THR A 37 -5.14 21.11 -1.54
C THR A 37 -4.19 22.30 -1.32
N GLN A 38 -2.88 22.11 -1.28
CA GLN A 38 -1.92 23.12 -0.82
C GLN A 38 -0.79 23.48 -1.80
N TYR A 39 -0.62 22.75 -2.91
CA TYR A 39 0.43 23.12 -3.87
C TYR A 39 0.26 24.53 -4.43
N GLY A 40 -0.98 25.00 -4.62
CA GLY A 40 -1.25 26.37 -5.04
C GLY A 40 -0.65 27.39 -4.06
N ASN A 41 -0.89 27.20 -2.76
CA ASN A 41 -0.37 28.08 -1.71
C ASN A 41 1.15 28.05 -1.65
N LEU A 42 1.77 26.87 -1.79
CA LEU A 42 3.23 26.73 -1.81
C LEU A 42 3.85 27.47 -3.01
N PHE A 43 3.26 27.34 -4.19
CA PHE A 43 3.79 28.02 -5.39
C PHE A 43 3.60 29.53 -5.34
N GLU A 44 2.49 30.02 -4.81
CA GLU A 44 2.30 31.46 -4.61
C GLU A 44 3.27 32.02 -3.57
N LEU A 45 3.50 31.29 -2.46
CA LEU A 45 4.53 31.66 -1.49
C LEU A 45 5.92 31.71 -2.15
N TYR A 46 6.26 30.72 -2.96
CA TYR A 46 7.56 30.69 -3.65
C TYR A 46 7.75 31.86 -4.62
N LYS A 47 6.71 32.21 -5.40
CA LYS A 47 6.75 33.38 -6.30
C LYS A 47 6.95 34.66 -5.52
N LYS A 48 6.22 34.84 -4.41
CA LYS A 48 6.33 36.00 -3.54
C LYS A 48 7.73 36.10 -2.91
N ALA A 49 8.22 35.01 -2.33
CA ALA A 49 9.54 34.94 -1.72
C ALA A 49 10.65 35.33 -2.70
N LYS A 50 10.56 34.86 -3.96
CA LYS A 50 11.47 35.29 -5.02
C LYS A 50 11.38 36.78 -5.36
N ALA A 51 10.18 37.34 -5.40
CA ALA A 51 9.96 38.74 -5.70
C ALA A 51 10.48 39.66 -4.57
N ASP A 52 10.28 39.23 -3.32
CA ASP A 52 10.68 39.96 -2.11
C ASP A 52 12.16 39.73 -1.74
N GLY A 53 12.87 38.83 -2.42
CA GLY A 53 14.28 38.52 -2.19
C GLY A 53 14.56 37.76 -0.90
N LEU A 54 13.60 36.94 -0.41
CA LEU A 54 13.80 36.12 0.77
C LEU A 54 14.93 35.10 0.54
N SER A 55 15.72 34.89 1.60
CA SER A 55 16.68 33.80 1.66
C SER A 55 15.98 32.44 1.63
N ARG A 56 16.73 31.38 1.35
CA ARG A 56 16.24 29.99 1.41
C ARG A 56 15.66 29.65 2.78
N GLU A 57 16.34 30.05 3.84
CA GLU A 57 15.94 29.79 5.22
C GLU A 57 14.61 30.48 5.56
N GLU A 58 14.46 31.76 5.22
CA GLU A 58 13.22 32.49 5.40
C GLU A 58 12.06 31.89 4.61
N PHE A 59 12.30 31.50 3.36
CA PHE A 59 11.28 30.78 2.55
C PHE A 59 10.85 29.46 3.20
N LEU A 60 11.79 28.64 3.65
CA LEU A 60 11.50 27.35 4.29
C LEU A 60 10.76 27.53 5.62
N HIS A 61 11.09 28.58 6.38
CA HIS A 61 10.38 28.93 7.60
C HIS A 61 8.91 29.29 7.32
N GLU A 62 8.64 30.13 6.33
CA GLU A 62 7.27 30.46 5.93
C GLU A 62 6.53 29.27 5.30
N ALA A 63 7.21 28.43 4.52
CA ALA A 63 6.63 27.21 3.95
C ALA A 63 6.15 26.22 5.02
N ALA A 64 6.88 26.11 6.13
CA ALA A 64 6.50 25.21 7.23
C ALA A 64 5.19 25.58 7.94
N LYS A 65 4.71 26.83 7.76
CA LYS A 65 3.41 27.29 8.29
C LYS A 65 2.23 26.85 7.42
N ILE A 66 2.47 26.40 6.19
CA ILE A 66 1.44 25.84 5.31
C ILE A 66 1.06 24.45 5.81
N GLU A 67 -0.22 24.22 6.04
CA GLU A 67 -0.73 22.93 6.54
C GLU A 67 -0.32 21.76 5.62
N GLY A 68 0.20 20.69 6.19
CA GLY A 68 0.67 19.50 5.44
C GLY A 68 2.11 19.58 4.96
N LEU A 69 2.82 20.70 5.16
CA LEU A 69 4.24 20.78 4.83
C LEU A 69 5.11 20.52 6.07
N TYR A 70 6.03 19.59 5.92
CA TYR A 70 7.06 19.29 6.91
C TYR A 70 8.42 19.70 6.39
N VAL A 71 9.10 20.59 7.12
CA VAL A 71 10.46 21.08 6.83
C VAL A 71 11.41 20.52 7.89
N PRO A 72 12.13 19.42 7.62
CA PRO A 72 12.93 18.69 8.64
C PRO A 72 13.96 19.55 9.36
N ALA A 73 14.53 20.54 8.67
CA ALA A 73 15.53 21.46 9.23
C ALA A 73 15.03 22.28 10.42
N LEU A 74 13.71 22.47 10.53
CA LEU A 74 13.06 23.26 11.58
C LEU A 74 12.64 22.42 12.80
N TYR A 75 13.03 21.15 12.87
CA TYR A 75 12.70 20.25 13.98
C TYR A 75 13.93 19.60 14.58
N GLU A 76 13.90 19.43 15.89
CA GLU A 76 14.88 18.70 16.68
C GLU A 76 14.27 17.38 17.19
N VAL A 77 15.07 16.33 17.19
CA VAL A 77 14.70 15.03 17.73
C VAL A 77 15.62 14.72 18.90
N GLU A 78 15.03 14.48 20.06
CA GLU A 78 15.73 14.04 21.26
C GLU A 78 15.55 12.54 21.42
N TYR A 79 16.63 11.84 21.81
CA TYR A 79 16.64 10.40 22.00
C TYR A 79 16.89 10.06 23.45
N ASN A 80 16.27 8.99 23.93
CA ASN A 80 16.56 8.36 25.23
C ASN A 80 17.89 7.58 25.17
N GLU A 81 18.40 7.18 26.33
CA GLU A 81 19.65 6.39 26.44
C GLU A 81 19.55 5.04 25.69
N ASP A 82 18.36 4.46 25.59
CA ASP A 82 18.11 3.20 24.87
C ASP A 82 17.95 3.38 23.35
N GLY A 83 18.09 4.60 22.84
CA GLY A 83 17.97 4.94 21.43
C GLY A 83 16.54 5.18 20.94
N THR A 84 15.50 5.02 21.78
CA THR A 84 14.13 5.38 21.43
C THR A 84 13.98 6.91 21.37
N ILE A 85 12.98 7.39 20.62
CA ILE A 85 12.70 8.83 20.55
C ILE A 85 12.03 9.27 21.85
N CYS A 86 12.61 10.29 22.52
CA CYS A 86 12.01 10.98 23.64
C CYS A 86 10.91 11.92 23.14
N CYS A 87 11.29 12.81 22.23
CA CYS A 87 10.35 13.77 21.63
C CYS A 87 10.90 14.33 20.32
N MET A 88 10.01 14.91 19.54
CA MET A 88 10.31 15.73 18.38
C MET A 88 9.66 17.10 18.55
N LYS A 89 10.44 18.16 18.45
CA LYS A 89 10.02 19.52 18.74
C LYS A 89 10.37 20.47 17.59
N PRO A 90 9.48 21.41 17.26
CA PRO A 90 9.86 22.52 16.40
C PRO A 90 10.88 23.42 17.10
N LYS A 91 11.79 24.00 16.33
CA LYS A 91 12.82 24.95 16.83
C LYS A 91 12.26 26.35 17.16
N TYR A 92 11.08 26.66 16.61
CA TYR A 92 10.43 27.96 16.74
C TYR A 92 8.97 27.81 17.16
N ASP A 93 8.46 28.72 17.96
CA ASP A 93 7.10 28.65 18.53
C ASP A 93 5.97 28.78 17.49
N ASP A 94 6.26 29.40 16.34
CA ASP A 94 5.32 29.59 15.24
C ASP A 94 5.29 28.43 14.22
N ILE A 95 6.11 27.40 14.44
CA ILE A 95 6.14 26.18 13.60
C ILE A 95 5.23 25.11 14.23
N PRO A 96 4.40 24.39 13.45
CA PRO A 96 3.45 23.42 13.97
C PRO A 96 4.14 22.23 14.68
N VAL A 97 3.66 21.84 15.86
CA VAL A 97 4.13 20.63 16.56
C VAL A 97 3.72 19.34 15.82
N LYS A 98 2.57 19.37 15.14
CA LYS A 98 2.05 18.24 14.35
C LYS A 98 1.74 18.67 12.92
N ILE A 99 2.11 17.82 11.98
CA ILE A 99 1.83 18.01 10.57
C ILE A 99 0.54 17.26 10.22
N LYS A 100 -0.51 18.01 9.90
CA LYS A 100 -1.80 17.44 9.53
C LYS A 100 -1.80 17.02 8.07
N LYS A 101 -2.11 15.75 7.81
CA LYS A 101 -2.27 15.21 6.47
C LYS A 101 -3.32 16.01 5.68
N GLN A 102 -3.01 16.33 4.44
CA GLN A 102 -3.93 16.98 3.51
C GLN A 102 -4.82 15.96 2.79
N VAL A 103 -6.11 16.27 2.67
CA VAL A 103 -7.12 15.39 2.08
C VAL A 103 -8.05 16.18 1.18
N GLN A 104 -8.11 15.79 -0.10
CA GLN A 104 -9.12 16.28 -1.03
C GLN A 104 -10.45 15.56 -0.74
N VAL A 105 -11.38 16.25 -0.12
CA VAL A 105 -12.65 15.66 0.33
C VAL A 105 -13.59 15.40 -0.84
N ASP A 106 -13.74 16.38 -1.73
CA ASP A 106 -14.54 16.26 -2.95
C ASP A 106 -13.69 15.85 -4.14
N LEU A 107 -13.62 14.56 -4.42
CA LEU A 107 -12.87 14.01 -5.54
C LEU A 107 -13.54 14.26 -6.90
N THR A 108 -14.86 14.47 -6.94
CA THR A 108 -15.60 14.66 -8.18
C THR A 108 -15.27 16.02 -8.80
N ASN A 109 -15.15 17.04 -7.97
CA ASN A 109 -14.81 18.40 -8.43
C ASN A 109 -13.30 18.70 -8.38
N SER A 110 -12.47 17.70 -8.09
CA SER A 110 -11.00 17.86 -8.15
C SER A 110 -10.51 17.78 -9.60
N THR A 111 -9.41 18.51 -9.87
CA THR A 111 -8.77 18.46 -11.18
C THR A 111 -8.27 17.04 -11.48
N TYR A 112 -8.64 16.53 -12.66
CA TYR A 112 -8.15 15.26 -13.18
C TYR A 112 -7.67 15.46 -14.64
N PRO A 113 -6.54 14.88 -15.05
CA PRO A 113 -6.01 15.06 -16.39
C PRO A 113 -6.85 14.27 -17.42
N GLU A 114 -7.64 14.99 -18.22
CA GLU A 114 -8.44 14.41 -19.30
C GLU A 114 -7.65 14.21 -20.61
N ALA A 115 -6.50 14.89 -20.73
CA ALA A 115 -5.57 14.77 -21.84
C ALA A 115 -4.14 14.62 -21.29
N PRO A 116 -3.82 13.49 -20.63
CA PRO A 116 -2.47 13.27 -20.09
C PRO A 116 -1.44 13.21 -21.21
N VAL A 117 -0.19 13.56 -20.87
CA VAL A 117 0.93 13.43 -21.79
C VAL A 117 1.17 11.95 -22.07
N VAL A 118 1.06 11.57 -23.35
CA VAL A 118 1.34 10.20 -23.80
C VAL A 118 2.82 10.10 -24.17
N PRO A 119 3.59 9.18 -23.57
CA PRO A 119 5.01 9.01 -23.90
C PRO A 119 5.17 8.51 -25.34
N PHE A 120 6.21 8.98 -26.03
CA PHE A 120 6.53 8.55 -27.39
C PHE A 120 7.06 7.11 -27.44
N ILE A 121 7.69 6.64 -26.36
CA ILE A 121 8.15 5.27 -26.19
C ILE A 121 7.16 4.48 -25.32
N LYS A 122 7.07 3.18 -25.53
CA LYS A 122 6.21 2.31 -24.72
C LYS A 122 6.69 2.32 -23.26
N ALA A 123 5.84 2.79 -22.37
CA ALA A 123 6.06 2.79 -20.93
C ALA A 123 5.57 1.48 -20.29
N THR A 124 6.04 1.18 -19.07
CA THR A 124 5.61 -0.02 -18.31
C THR A 124 4.11 0.00 -18.03
N GLN A 125 3.53 1.19 -17.80
CA GLN A 125 2.11 1.41 -17.52
C GLN A 125 1.44 2.14 -18.70
N ASP A 126 1.52 1.55 -19.89
CA ASP A 126 1.01 2.12 -21.15
C ASP A 126 -0.50 1.95 -21.28
N ARG A 127 -1.25 2.68 -20.48
CA ARG A 127 -2.71 2.61 -20.39
C ARG A 127 -3.34 3.87 -19.81
N MET A 128 -4.61 4.08 -20.10
CA MET A 128 -5.45 5.07 -19.41
C MET A 128 -5.70 4.59 -17.98
N VAL A 129 -5.55 5.47 -17.00
CA VAL A 129 -5.92 5.20 -15.62
C VAL A 129 -7.15 6.02 -15.27
N LEU A 130 -8.19 5.38 -14.76
CA LEU A 130 -9.41 6.02 -14.28
C LEU A 130 -9.49 5.82 -12.77
N GLU A 131 -9.15 6.85 -11.99
CA GLU A 131 -9.24 6.81 -10.53
C GLU A 131 -10.70 6.93 -10.09
N ILE A 132 -11.28 5.84 -9.57
CA ILE A 132 -12.70 5.78 -9.21
C ILE A 132 -12.95 6.17 -7.75
N GLN A 133 -11.98 5.92 -6.85
CA GLN A 133 -12.07 6.26 -5.44
C GLN A 133 -10.69 6.33 -4.79
N ARG A 134 -10.60 7.04 -3.66
CA ARG A 134 -9.43 7.05 -2.75
C ARG A 134 -9.83 6.52 -1.39
N GLY A 135 -8.89 5.80 -0.75
CA GLY A 135 -9.13 5.12 0.52
C GLY A 135 -9.74 3.73 0.32
N CYS A 136 -10.05 3.07 1.43
CA CYS A 136 -10.63 1.75 1.47
C CYS A 136 -11.56 1.63 2.68
N ILE A 137 -12.73 1.02 2.49
CA ILE A 137 -13.70 0.78 3.57
C ILE A 137 -13.27 -0.34 4.52
N ARG A 138 -12.30 -1.17 4.09
CA ARG A 138 -11.84 -2.34 4.84
C ARG A 138 -10.89 -1.94 5.97
N GLY A 139 -10.74 -2.83 6.92
CA GLY A 139 -9.95 -2.60 8.14
C GLY A 139 -8.77 -3.55 8.30
N CYS A 140 -8.14 -3.99 7.19
CA CYS A 140 -6.99 -4.90 7.25
C CYS A 140 -5.87 -4.28 8.11
N ARG A 141 -5.47 -4.99 9.20
CA ARG A 141 -4.61 -4.45 10.27
C ARG A 141 -3.15 -4.27 9.86
N PHE A 142 -2.74 -4.89 8.77
CA PHE A 142 -1.40 -4.74 8.18
C PHE A 142 -1.30 -3.63 7.13
N CYS A 143 -2.44 -3.14 6.62
CA CYS A 143 -2.48 -2.33 5.41
C CYS A 143 -2.30 -0.84 5.70
N GLN A 144 -1.12 -0.30 5.40
CA GLN A 144 -0.83 1.13 5.54
C GLN A 144 -1.75 1.98 4.66
N ALA A 145 -1.92 1.61 3.38
CA ALA A 145 -2.78 2.33 2.46
C ALA A 145 -4.23 2.41 2.96
N GLY A 146 -4.75 1.32 3.58
CA GLY A 146 -6.07 1.30 4.19
C GLY A 146 -6.24 2.27 5.37
N MET A 147 -5.15 2.78 5.95
CA MET A 147 -5.15 3.74 7.06
C MET A 147 -4.84 5.15 6.61
N ILE A 148 -3.74 5.36 5.87
CA ILE A 148 -3.29 6.70 5.47
C ILE A 148 -4.20 7.38 4.45
N TYR A 149 -4.97 6.62 3.66
CA TYR A 149 -5.92 7.18 2.68
C TYR A 149 -7.37 7.29 3.21
N ARG A 150 -7.61 7.08 4.50
CA ARG A 150 -8.93 7.37 5.11
C ARG A 150 -9.19 8.88 5.14
N PRO A 151 -10.48 9.29 4.99
CA PRO A 151 -11.70 8.50 4.75
C PRO A 151 -11.76 7.94 3.32
N ASN A 152 -12.56 6.88 3.08
CA ASN A 152 -12.86 6.43 1.73
C ASN A 152 -13.79 7.45 1.05
N ARG A 153 -13.45 7.86 -0.16
CA ARG A 153 -14.18 8.85 -0.97
C ARG A 153 -14.30 8.32 -2.39
N GLU A 154 -15.50 8.39 -2.94
CA GLU A 154 -15.84 7.89 -4.27
C GLU A 154 -16.11 9.07 -5.22
N LYS A 155 -15.73 8.96 -6.48
CA LYS A 155 -16.14 9.88 -7.54
C LYS A 155 -17.53 9.47 -8.05
N LYS A 156 -18.34 10.44 -8.45
CA LYS A 156 -19.66 10.18 -9.06
C LYS A 156 -19.50 9.48 -10.41
N VAL A 157 -20.35 8.51 -10.70
CA VAL A 157 -20.27 7.71 -11.92
C VAL A 157 -20.40 8.54 -13.19
N ASP A 158 -21.25 9.56 -13.21
CA ASP A 158 -21.41 10.42 -14.39
C ASP A 158 -20.13 11.20 -14.70
N HIS A 159 -19.44 11.72 -13.67
CA HIS A 159 -18.13 12.35 -13.86
C HIS A 159 -17.09 11.35 -14.40
N LEU A 160 -17.10 10.12 -13.92
CA LEU A 160 -16.18 9.08 -14.40
C LEU A 160 -16.46 8.69 -15.86
N LYS A 161 -17.73 8.70 -16.30
CA LYS A 161 -18.10 8.48 -17.70
C LYS A 161 -17.53 9.57 -18.61
N ASP A 162 -17.65 10.84 -18.20
CA ASP A 162 -17.12 11.98 -18.95
C ASP A 162 -15.59 11.92 -19.06
N VAL A 163 -14.91 11.69 -17.94
CA VAL A 163 -13.45 11.53 -17.90
C VAL A 163 -12.97 10.35 -18.75
N ALA A 164 -13.65 9.20 -18.69
CA ALA A 164 -13.30 8.03 -19.48
C ALA A 164 -13.45 8.30 -21.00
N ALA A 165 -14.54 8.96 -21.41
CA ALA A 165 -14.74 9.34 -22.80
C ALA A 165 -13.66 10.32 -23.30
N ALA A 166 -13.26 11.29 -22.46
CA ALA A 166 -12.20 12.23 -22.76
C ALA A 166 -10.83 11.54 -22.87
N LEU A 167 -10.47 10.66 -21.94
CA LEU A 167 -9.24 9.88 -21.98
C LEU A 167 -9.13 9.03 -23.25
N ILE A 168 -10.20 8.31 -23.60
CA ILE A 168 -10.26 7.49 -24.82
C ILE A 168 -10.09 8.33 -26.08
N LYS A 169 -10.65 9.55 -26.09
CA LYS A 169 -10.53 10.47 -27.22
C LYS A 169 -9.12 11.04 -27.36
N ASN A 170 -8.47 11.36 -26.24
CA ASN A 170 -7.27 12.19 -26.22
C ASN A 170 -5.95 11.39 -26.19
N THR A 171 -5.96 10.10 -25.83
CA THR A 171 -4.71 9.35 -25.58
C THR A 171 -4.37 8.30 -26.63
N GLY A 172 -5.37 7.64 -27.22
CA GLY A 172 -5.15 6.52 -28.15
C GLY A 172 -4.64 5.22 -27.52
N HIS A 173 -4.65 5.09 -26.18
CA HIS A 173 -4.27 3.84 -25.50
C HIS A 173 -5.31 2.72 -25.77
N GLU A 174 -4.82 1.48 -25.77
CA GLU A 174 -5.64 0.26 -26.02
C GLU A 174 -6.14 -0.40 -24.71
N GLU A 175 -5.87 0.19 -23.56
CA GLU A 175 -6.32 -0.31 -22.25
C GLU A 175 -6.76 0.84 -21.34
N ILE A 176 -7.88 0.65 -20.65
CA ILE A 176 -8.35 1.51 -19.54
C ILE A 176 -8.36 0.69 -18.24
N SER A 177 -7.72 1.21 -17.20
CA SER A 177 -7.59 0.55 -15.90
C SER A 177 -8.29 1.36 -14.81
N LEU A 178 -9.20 0.73 -14.05
CA LEU A 178 -9.82 1.36 -12.90
C LEU A 178 -8.85 1.38 -11.72
N SER A 179 -8.51 2.57 -11.20
CA SER A 179 -7.58 2.71 -10.09
C SER A 179 -8.31 2.91 -8.78
N SER A 180 -8.05 2.00 -7.83
CA SER A 180 -8.51 2.09 -6.44
C SER A 180 -7.77 1.08 -5.55
N LEU A 181 -7.93 1.18 -4.22
CA LEU A 181 -7.45 0.16 -3.28
C LEU A 181 -8.39 -1.05 -3.20
N SER A 182 -9.63 -0.94 -3.66
CA SER A 182 -10.63 -2.02 -3.70
C SER A 182 -11.72 -1.68 -4.70
N SER A 183 -11.51 -2.02 -5.97
CA SER A 183 -12.44 -1.66 -7.07
C SER A 183 -13.82 -2.27 -6.89
N SER A 184 -13.90 -3.48 -6.36
CA SER A 184 -15.16 -4.17 -6.08
C SER A 184 -15.99 -3.55 -4.95
N ASP A 185 -15.42 -2.64 -4.16
CA ASP A 185 -16.15 -1.91 -3.12
C ASP A 185 -16.72 -0.57 -3.59
N TYR A 186 -16.51 -0.18 -4.86
CA TYR A 186 -17.11 1.02 -5.45
C TYR A 186 -18.62 0.80 -5.69
N LYS A 187 -19.49 1.71 -5.20
CA LYS A 187 -20.96 1.51 -5.20
C LYS A 187 -21.57 1.37 -6.58
N GLU A 188 -21.09 2.17 -7.52
CA GLU A 188 -21.69 2.29 -8.87
C GLU A 188 -20.86 1.53 -9.92
N LEU A 189 -20.14 0.45 -9.48
CA LEU A 189 -19.24 -0.32 -10.35
C LEU A 189 -19.96 -0.91 -11.57
N ASP A 190 -21.14 -1.51 -11.37
CA ASP A 190 -21.89 -2.16 -12.45
C ASP A 190 -22.30 -1.19 -13.55
N GLU A 191 -22.73 0.01 -13.16
CA GLU A 191 -23.12 1.07 -14.09
C GLU A 191 -21.89 1.57 -14.86
N LEU A 192 -20.78 1.82 -14.16
CA LEU A 192 -19.55 2.26 -14.80
C LEU A 192 -19.01 1.22 -15.80
N ILE A 193 -19.00 -0.06 -15.41
CA ILE A 193 -18.55 -1.15 -16.29
C ILE A 193 -19.44 -1.28 -17.52
N THR A 194 -20.75 -1.20 -17.36
CA THR A 194 -21.68 -1.26 -18.48
C THR A 194 -21.40 -0.14 -19.51
N PHE A 195 -21.23 1.09 -19.02
CA PHE A 195 -20.86 2.22 -19.88
C PHE A 195 -19.50 2.02 -20.58
N LEU A 196 -18.48 1.57 -19.82
CA LEU A 196 -17.15 1.33 -20.40
C LEU A 196 -17.16 0.24 -21.46
N LEU A 197 -17.94 -0.82 -21.27
CA LEU A 197 -18.07 -1.89 -22.26
C LEU A 197 -18.65 -1.36 -23.57
N ASP A 198 -19.67 -0.50 -23.51
CA ASP A 198 -20.30 0.08 -24.70
C ASP A 198 -19.31 0.92 -25.50
N ILE A 199 -18.58 1.83 -24.86
CA ILE A 199 -17.64 2.73 -25.54
C ILE A 199 -16.31 2.06 -25.94
N CYS A 200 -15.88 1.03 -25.23
CA CYS A 200 -14.60 0.33 -25.48
C CYS A 200 -14.73 -0.75 -26.56
N LYS A 201 -15.91 -1.39 -26.68
CA LYS A 201 -16.13 -2.52 -27.60
C LYS A 201 -15.86 -2.15 -29.07
N GLU A 202 -16.40 -1.03 -29.53
CA GLU A 202 -16.20 -0.56 -30.90
C GLU A 202 -14.74 -0.24 -31.21
N LYS A 203 -14.01 0.28 -30.21
CA LYS A 203 -12.61 0.71 -30.32
C LYS A 203 -11.60 -0.39 -29.97
N LYS A 204 -12.07 -1.57 -29.57
CA LYS A 204 -11.25 -2.71 -29.13
C LYS A 204 -10.31 -2.37 -27.96
N ILE A 205 -10.77 -1.52 -27.03
CA ILE A 205 -10.04 -1.12 -25.84
C ILE A 205 -10.29 -2.14 -24.72
N ASN A 206 -9.22 -2.64 -24.10
CA ASN A 206 -9.30 -3.56 -22.97
C ASN A 206 -9.70 -2.82 -21.69
N ILE A 207 -10.54 -3.44 -20.85
CA ILE A 207 -10.84 -2.94 -19.52
C ILE A 207 -10.09 -3.78 -18.50
N SER A 208 -9.30 -3.14 -17.62
CA SER A 208 -8.56 -3.78 -16.56
C SER A 208 -9.14 -3.39 -15.20
N LEU A 209 -9.45 -4.40 -14.39
CA LEU A 209 -9.99 -4.27 -13.04
C LEU A 209 -8.96 -4.77 -12.01
N PRO A 210 -7.96 -3.97 -11.66
CA PRO A 210 -7.03 -4.33 -10.60
C PRO A 210 -7.75 -4.28 -9.24
N SER A 211 -7.18 -4.97 -8.25
CA SER A 211 -7.66 -4.94 -6.86
C SER A 211 -9.08 -5.50 -6.65
N LEU A 212 -9.47 -6.49 -7.46
CA LEU A 212 -10.71 -7.24 -7.23
C LEU A 212 -10.55 -8.12 -5.99
N ARG A 213 -11.56 -8.09 -5.14
CA ARG A 213 -11.67 -9.02 -4.02
C ARG A 213 -12.44 -10.27 -4.45
N ILE A 214 -12.04 -11.42 -3.91
CA ILE A 214 -12.67 -12.70 -4.26
C ILE A 214 -14.12 -12.82 -3.75
N ASP A 215 -14.44 -12.18 -2.62
CA ASP A 215 -15.79 -12.12 -2.04
C ASP A 215 -16.78 -11.24 -2.82
N ALA A 216 -16.26 -10.37 -3.68
CA ALA A 216 -17.06 -9.52 -4.56
C ALA A 216 -16.81 -9.85 -6.05
N PHE A 217 -16.31 -11.05 -6.33
CA PHE A 217 -16.13 -11.54 -7.69
C PHE A 217 -17.50 -11.81 -8.34
N SER A 218 -17.80 -11.09 -9.42
CA SER A 218 -18.99 -11.30 -10.23
C SER A 218 -18.60 -11.91 -11.57
N LEU A 219 -19.07 -13.13 -11.81
CA LEU A 219 -18.85 -13.82 -13.10
C LEU A 219 -19.39 -13.02 -14.28
N ASP A 220 -20.56 -12.39 -14.11
CA ASP A 220 -21.21 -11.60 -15.16
C ASP A 220 -20.34 -10.39 -15.57
N ILE A 221 -19.80 -9.67 -14.59
CA ILE A 221 -18.88 -8.54 -14.85
C ILE A 221 -17.63 -9.05 -15.56
N MET A 222 -17.03 -10.12 -15.04
CA MET A 222 -15.78 -10.64 -15.58
C MET A 222 -15.93 -11.25 -16.98
N GLN A 223 -17.04 -11.92 -17.27
CA GLN A 223 -17.31 -12.42 -18.61
C GLN A 223 -17.48 -11.28 -19.62
N LYS A 224 -18.23 -10.25 -19.25
CA LYS A 224 -18.41 -9.05 -20.09
C LYS A 224 -17.08 -8.34 -20.39
N VAL A 225 -16.22 -8.19 -19.39
CA VAL A 225 -14.91 -7.53 -19.53
C VAL A 225 -13.92 -8.38 -20.34
N GLN A 226 -14.07 -9.69 -20.36
CA GLN A 226 -13.09 -10.62 -20.96
C GLN A 226 -13.37 -11.05 -22.42
N ASP A 227 -14.45 -10.61 -22.99
CA ASP A 227 -14.69 -10.84 -24.44
C ASP A 227 -13.54 -10.33 -25.32
N VAL A 228 -12.64 -9.50 -24.77
CA VAL A 228 -11.50 -8.92 -25.47
C VAL A 228 -10.18 -9.67 -25.20
N LYS A 229 -9.86 -10.04 -23.93
CA LYS A 229 -8.63 -10.81 -23.59
C LYS A 229 -8.70 -11.46 -22.20
N LYS A 230 -8.49 -12.78 -22.12
CA LYS A 230 -8.39 -13.50 -20.83
C LYS A 230 -7.06 -13.24 -20.13
N SER A 231 -7.09 -12.59 -18.96
CA SER A 231 -5.96 -12.45 -18.06
C SER A 231 -6.00 -13.49 -16.92
N SER A 232 -4.87 -13.75 -16.24
CA SER A 232 -4.86 -14.58 -15.04
C SER A 232 -5.58 -13.86 -13.90
N LEU A 233 -6.37 -14.59 -13.13
CA LEU A 233 -7.02 -14.06 -11.92
C LEU A 233 -6.02 -14.07 -10.76
N THR A 234 -6.01 -12.98 -10.02
CA THR A 234 -5.15 -12.82 -8.84
C THR A 234 -6.01 -12.41 -7.66
N PHE A 235 -5.90 -13.16 -6.57
CA PHE A 235 -6.60 -12.90 -5.32
C PHE A 235 -5.61 -12.88 -4.17
N ALA A 236 -5.96 -12.20 -3.09
CA ALA A 236 -5.11 -12.02 -1.93
C ALA A 236 -5.82 -12.49 -0.64
N PRO A 237 -5.86 -13.78 -0.33
CA PRO A 237 -6.34 -14.26 0.97
C PRO A 237 -5.48 -13.78 2.14
N GLU A 238 -4.18 -13.55 1.91
CA GLU A 238 -3.14 -13.07 2.81
C GLU A 238 -2.72 -14.07 3.88
N ALA A 239 -3.60 -14.98 4.33
CA ALA A 239 -3.32 -16.00 5.33
C ALA A 239 -3.98 -17.34 4.99
N GLY A 240 -3.34 -18.46 5.37
CA GLY A 240 -3.79 -19.81 5.04
C GLY A 240 -5.04 -20.23 5.82
N THR A 241 -5.11 -19.89 7.11
CA THR A 241 -6.21 -20.28 7.99
C THR A 241 -7.24 -19.18 8.21
N GLN A 242 -8.47 -19.57 8.57
CA GLN A 242 -9.51 -18.60 8.96
C GLN A 242 -9.11 -17.81 10.20
N ARG A 243 -8.46 -18.50 11.17
CA ARG A 243 -7.95 -17.87 12.38
C ARG A 243 -7.04 -16.66 12.05
N LEU A 244 -6.02 -16.89 11.25
CA LEU A 244 -5.06 -15.84 10.91
C LEU A 244 -5.68 -14.77 10.01
N ARG A 245 -6.65 -15.12 9.13
CA ARG A 245 -7.45 -14.11 8.40
C ARG A 245 -8.24 -13.20 9.33
N ASN A 246 -8.75 -13.74 10.45
CA ASN A 246 -9.43 -12.93 11.47
C ASN A 246 -8.43 -12.03 12.22
N VAL A 247 -7.25 -12.53 12.58
CA VAL A 247 -6.16 -11.74 13.19
C VAL A 247 -5.83 -10.52 12.35
N ILE A 248 -5.64 -10.69 11.05
CA ILE A 248 -5.30 -9.58 10.13
C ILE A 248 -6.52 -8.77 9.68
N ASN A 249 -7.72 -9.10 10.13
CA ASN A 249 -9.00 -8.49 9.74
C ASN A 249 -9.21 -8.44 8.22
N LYS A 250 -8.89 -9.53 7.52
CA LYS A 250 -9.04 -9.60 6.06
C LYS A 250 -10.51 -9.64 5.63
N GLY A 251 -11.40 -10.16 6.50
CA GLY A 251 -12.84 -10.27 6.23
C GLY A 251 -13.16 -11.17 5.03
N LEU A 252 -12.42 -12.26 4.87
CA LEU A 252 -12.65 -13.32 3.88
C LEU A 252 -12.81 -14.66 4.58
N THR A 253 -13.81 -15.43 4.18
CA THR A 253 -14.01 -16.81 4.64
C THR A 253 -13.41 -17.81 3.64
N VAL A 254 -13.29 -19.07 4.06
CA VAL A 254 -12.92 -20.15 3.14
C VAL A 254 -13.98 -20.31 2.06
N ASP A 255 -15.27 -20.18 2.43
CA ASP A 255 -16.38 -20.28 1.48
C ASP A 255 -16.33 -19.19 0.40
N ASP A 256 -15.97 -17.95 0.77
CA ASP A 256 -15.77 -16.87 -0.20
C ASP A 256 -14.68 -17.21 -1.22
N ILE A 257 -13.56 -17.80 -0.75
CA ILE A 257 -12.43 -18.19 -1.59
C ILE A 257 -12.84 -19.35 -2.51
N MET A 258 -13.53 -20.34 -1.99
CA MET A 258 -13.99 -21.50 -2.77
C MET A 258 -15.05 -21.09 -3.80
N ASN A 259 -16.04 -20.26 -3.39
CA ASN A 259 -17.09 -19.79 -4.28
C ASN A 259 -16.55 -18.91 -5.41
N GLY A 260 -15.70 -17.95 -5.09
CA GLY A 260 -15.07 -17.09 -6.11
C GLY A 260 -14.18 -17.89 -7.07
N SER A 261 -13.44 -18.88 -6.56
CA SER A 261 -12.63 -19.79 -7.40
C SER A 261 -13.50 -20.67 -8.29
N LYS A 262 -14.63 -21.19 -7.77
CA LYS A 262 -15.60 -21.96 -8.54
C LYS A 262 -16.18 -21.15 -9.70
N GLN A 263 -16.65 -19.93 -9.42
CA GLN A 263 -17.16 -19.03 -10.46
C GLN A 263 -16.11 -18.75 -11.54
N ALA A 264 -14.85 -18.54 -11.12
CA ALA A 264 -13.76 -18.37 -12.07
C ALA A 264 -13.58 -19.60 -12.98
N PHE A 265 -13.59 -20.79 -12.42
CA PHE A 265 -13.46 -22.05 -13.19
C PHE A 265 -14.64 -22.29 -14.12
N GLU A 266 -15.87 -22.03 -13.68
CA GLU A 266 -17.08 -22.06 -14.51
C GLU A 266 -17.01 -21.05 -15.66
N GLY A 267 -16.39 -19.89 -15.43
CA GLY A 267 -16.09 -18.88 -16.45
C GLY A 267 -14.96 -19.26 -17.42
N GLY A 268 -14.35 -20.44 -17.26
CA GLY A 268 -13.33 -20.99 -18.16
C GLY A 268 -11.89 -20.63 -17.82
N TRP A 269 -11.64 -20.08 -16.63
CA TRP A 269 -10.26 -19.94 -16.12
C TRP A 269 -9.72 -21.27 -15.64
N ASN A 270 -8.43 -21.48 -15.83
CA ASN A 270 -7.70 -22.63 -15.30
C ASN A 270 -6.43 -22.21 -14.54
N LYS A 271 -6.21 -20.88 -14.38
CA LYS A 271 -5.06 -20.31 -13.69
C LYS A 271 -5.52 -19.30 -12.67
N VAL A 272 -5.13 -19.51 -11.41
CA VAL A 272 -5.40 -18.59 -10.30
C VAL A 272 -4.10 -18.35 -9.55
N LYS A 273 -3.84 -17.10 -9.20
CA LYS A 273 -2.72 -16.69 -8.35
C LYS A 273 -3.24 -16.21 -7.00
N PHE A 274 -2.67 -16.75 -5.93
CA PHE A 274 -2.95 -16.33 -4.57
C PHE A 274 -1.74 -15.66 -3.95
N TYR A 275 -1.98 -14.50 -3.30
CA TYR A 275 -0.99 -13.83 -2.46
C TYR A 275 -1.23 -14.13 -1.00
N PHE A 276 -0.13 -14.39 -0.26
CA PHE A 276 -0.11 -14.59 1.18
C PHE A 276 1.08 -13.83 1.79
N MET A 277 1.02 -13.63 3.10
CA MET A 277 2.12 -13.11 3.91
C MET A 277 2.60 -14.16 4.91
N LEU A 278 3.90 -14.16 5.18
CA LEU A 278 4.55 -14.96 6.22
C LEU A 278 5.20 -14.04 7.26
N GLY A 279 5.19 -14.46 8.53
CA GLY A 279 5.70 -13.68 9.63
C GLY A 279 4.69 -12.71 10.23
N LEU A 280 3.40 -12.94 10.02
CA LEU A 280 2.32 -12.16 10.63
C LEU A 280 2.28 -12.33 12.16
N PRO A 281 1.81 -11.31 12.91
CA PRO A 281 1.59 -11.47 14.34
C PRO A 281 0.74 -12.69 14.66
N THR A 282 1.12 -13.46 15.67
CA THR A 282 0.49 -14.72 16.12
C THR A 282 0.51 -15.88 15.13
N GLU A 283 1.26 -15.79 14.02
CA GLU A 283 1.38 -16.87 13.03
C GLU A 283 1.98 -18.14 13.64
N THR A 284 1.38 -19.29 13.34
CA THR A 284 1.81 -20.62 13.76
C THR A 284 2.20 -21.49 12.56
N ASP A 285 2.82 -22.63 12.81
CA ASP A 285 3.12 -23.62 11.75
C ASP A 285 1.85 -24.12 11.05
N GLU A 286 0.73 -24.23 11.78
CA GLU A 286 -0.56 -24.61 11.22
C GLU A 286 -1.08 -23.57 10.24
N ASP A 287 -0.90 -22.29 10.53
CA ASP A 287 -1.30 -21.21 9.59
C ASP A 287 -0.48 -21.24 8.30
N MET A 288 0.81 -21.54 8.40
CA MET A 288 1.68 -21.71 7.23
C MET A 288 1.31 -22.95 6.41
N ARG A 289 1.01 -24.07 7.05
CA ARG A 289 0.55 -25.30 6.38
C ARG A 289 -0.83 -25.13 5.73
N GLY A 290 -1.70 -24.32 6.30
CA GLY A 290 -2.99 -23.97 5.73
C GLY A 290 -2.91 -23.26 4.36
N ILE A 291 -1.76 -22.68 3.99
CA ILE A 291 -1.58 -22.05 2.67
C ILE A 291 -1.61 -23.10 1.53
N PRO A 292 -0.75 -24.14 1.54
CA PRO A 292 -0.81 -25.19 0.52
C PRO A 292 -2.07 -26.05 0.61
N GLU A 293 -2.67 -26.25 1.79
CA GLU A 293 -3.95 -26.95 1.94
C GLU A 293 -5.06 -26.22 1.20
N LEU A 294 -5.23 -24.92 1.43
CA LEU A 294 -6.20 -24.08 0.71
C LEU A 294 -5.97 -24.12 -0.81
N ALA A 295 -4.73 -24.08 -1.27
CA ALA A 295 -4.41 -24.18 -2.69
C ALA A 295 -4.73 -25.57 -3.27
N ASN A 296 -4.54 -26.62 -2.50
CA ASN A 296 -4.92 -27.99 -2.87
C ASN A 296 -6.43 -28.14 -3.02
N ASP A 297 -7.21 -27.59 -2.09
CA ASP A 297 -8.66 -27.63 -2.12
C ASP A 297 -9.21 -26.86 -3.33
N VAL A 298 -8.64 -25.70 -3.64
CA VAL A 298 -8.98 -24.95 -4.86
C VAL A 298 -8.59 -25.73 -6.12
N ALA A 299 -7.47 -26.45 -6.13
CA ALA A 299 -7.09 -27.29 -7.26
C ALA A 299 -8.04 -28.49 -7.42
N ALA A 300 -8.46 -29.13 -6.33
CA ALA A 300 -9.47 -30.18 -6.34
C ALA A 300 -10.80 -29.66 -6.90
N LEU A 301 -11.26 -28.51 -6.41
CA LEU A 301 -12.47 -27.84 -6.86
C LEU A 301 -12.53 -27.66 -8.39
N TYR A 302 -11.38 -27.29 -9.03
CA TYR A 302 -11.31 -27.20 -10.49
C TYR A 302 -11.67 -28.52 -11.18
N TYR A 303 -11.10 -29.63 -10.71
CA TYR A 303 -11.34 -30.93 -11.30
C TYR A 303 -12.74 -31.48 -11.04
N ASP A 304 -13.36 -31.06 -9.95
CA ASP A 304 -14.75 -31.43 -9.60
C ASP A 304 -15.78 -30.56 -10.34
N THR A 305 -15.45 -29.27 -10.57
CA THR A 305 -16.38 -28.32 -11.20
C THR A 305 -16.36 -28.40 -12.73
N VAL A 306 -15.16 -28.57 -13.35
CA VAL A 306 -15.02 -28.49 -14.81
C VAL A 306 -14.93 -29.88 -15.42
N PRO A 307 -15.94 -30.31 -16.21
CA PRO A 307 -15.91 -31.59 -16.93
C PRO A 307 -14.67 -31.74 -17.81
N LYS A 308 -14.11 -32.94 -17.92
CA LYS A 308 -12.83 -33.17 -18.60
C LYS A 308 -12.79 -32.63 -20.03
N GLU A 309 -13.88 -32.74 -20.76
CA GLU A 309 -14.05 -32.27 -22.15
C GLU A 309 -14.12 -30.73 -22.29
N LYS A 310 -14.45 -30.04 -21.20
CA LYS A 310 -14.55 -28.57 -21.19
C LYS A 310 -13.29 -27.88 -20.59
N ARG A 311 -12.30 -28.65 -20.12
CA ARG A 311 -11.09 -28.11 -19.51
C ARG A 311 -10.22 -27.41 -20.55
N ALA A 312 -9.95 -26.12 -20.34
CA ALA A 312 -9.00 -25.34 -21.15
C ALA A 312 -7.53 -25.79 -20.95
N GLY A 313 -7.29 -26.78 -20.11
CA GLY A 313 -5.96 -27.31 -19.76
C GLY A 313 -5.91 -27.79 -18.31
N LYS A 314 -4.69 -28.05 -17.81
CA LYS A 314 -4.47 -28.40 -16.40
C LYS A 314 -4.69 -27.18 -15.50
N CYS A 315 -5.24 -27.41 -14.31
CA CYS A 315 -5.31 -26.40 -13.27
C CYS A 315 -3.90 -25.92 -12.90
N GLN A 316 -3.73 -24.61 -12.72
CA GLN A 316 -2.51 -23.99 -12.24
C GLN A 316 -2.83 -23.02 -11.12
N ILE A 317 -2.48 -23.38 -9.91
CA ILE A 317 -2.55 -22.48 -8.75
C ILE A 317 -1.14 -21.99 -8.45
N THR A 318 -0.95 -20.67 -8.46
CA THR A 318 0.31 -20.07 -8.07
C THR A 318 0.17 -19.43 -6.69
N ILE A 319 0.89 -19.96 -5.72
CA ILE A 319 1.07 -19.35 -4.40
C ILE A 319 2.25 -18.39 -4.50
N SER A 320 2.08 -17.15 -4.07
CA SER A 320 3.15 -16.18 -3.93
C SER A 320 3.12 -15.60 -2.52
N THR A 321 4.18 -15.81 -1.75
CA THR A 321 4.28 -15.25 -0.40
C THR A 321 5.24 -14.07 -0.37
N SER A 322 4.85 -13.03 0.37
CA SER A 322 5.74 -11.95 0.82
C SER A 322 5.98 -12.09 2.31
N PHE A 323 7.08 -11.52 2.79
CA PHE A 323 7.34 -11.47 4.22
C PHE A 323 6.74 -10.19 4.81
N PHE A 324 6.14 -10.32 5.98
CA PHE A 324 5.44 -9.23 6.64
C PHE A 324 6.42 -8.16 7.13
N VAL A 325 6.11 -6.91 6.80
CA VAL A 325 6.79 -5.70 7.30
C VAL A 325 5.76 -4.86 8.06
N PRO A 326 5.94 -4.63 9.36
CA PRO A 326 5.08 -3.73 10.14
C PRO A 326 5.22 -2.30 9.61
N LYS A 327 4.19 -1.77 8.99
CA LYS A 327 4.22 -0.43 8.41
C LYS A 327 3.78 0.65 9.40
N PRO A 328 4.32 1.88 9.30
CA PRO A 328 3.82 3.04 10.02
C PRO A 328 2.30 3.22 9.88
N PHE A 329 1.67 3.74 10.92
CA PHE A 329 0.22 4.01 10.96
C PHE A 329 -0.68 2.79 10.73
N THR A 330 -0.21 1.59 11.06
CA THR A 330 -1.04 0.38 11.05
C THR A 330 -1.24 -0.16 12.47
N PRO A 331 -2.33 -0.89 12.74
CA PRO A 331 -2.45 -1.63 13.98
C PRO A 331 -1.27 -2.55 14.30
N PHE A 332 -0.57 -3.02 13.28
CA PHE A 332 0.60 -3.90 13.42
C PHE A 332 1.94 -3.17 13.49
N GLN A 333 1.96 -1.83 13.62
CA GLN A 333 3.21 -1.06 13.69
C GLN A 333 4.09 -1.41 14.91
N TRP A 334 3.54 -2.03 15.94
CA TRP A 334 4.27 -2.49 17.15
C TRP A 334 4.92 -3.86 16.98
N ALA A 335 4.48 -4.65 15.98
CA ALA A 335 4.97 -6.01 15.78
C ALA A 335 6.48 -6.05 15.47
N ARG A 336 7.13 -7.14 15.88
CA ARG A 336 8.49 -7.45 15.44
C ARG A 336 8.50 -7.95 14.00
N MET A 337 9.65 -7.87 13.37
CA MET A 337 10.01 -8.64 12.19
C MET A 337 10.83 -9.89 12.58
N TYR A 338 11.33 -10.57 11.59
CA TYR A 338 12.16 -11.76 11.77
C TYR A 338 13.45 -11.63 10.98
N GLU A 339 14.48 -12.36 11.40
CA GLU A 339 15.72 -12.46 10.64
C GLU A 339 15.48 -13.13 9.27
N PRO A 340 16.35 -12.88 8.27
CA PRO A 340 16.22 -13.52 6.96
C PRO A 340 16.15 -15.04 7.04
N SER A 341 16.91 -15.67 7.92
CA SER A 341 16.93 -17.11 8.16
C SER A 341 15.59 -17.65 8.69
N GLU A 342 14.93 -16.91 9.59
CA GLU A 342 13.60 -17.26 10.12
C GLU A 342 12.52 -17.11 9.05
N TYR A 343 12.58 -16.07 8.21
CA TYR A 343 11.67 -15.90 7.07
C TYR A 343 11.82 -17.03 6.05
N LEU A 344 13.06 -17.39 5.70
CA LEU A 344 13.34 -18.51 4.79
C LEU A 344 12.90 -19.85 5.39
N GLY A 345 13.04 -20.01 6.72
CA GLY A 345 12.50 -21.17 7.44
C GLY A 345 10.98 -21.32 7.28
N ARG A 346 10.23 -20.22 7.40
CA ARG A 346 8.78 -20.17 7.16
C ARG A 346 8.43 -20.52 5.72
N ALA A 347 9.12 -19.93 4.75
CA ALA A 347 8.91 -20.27 3.34
C ALA A 347 9.21 -21.76 3.07
N LYS A 348 10.20 -22.34 3.74
CA LYS A 348 10.52 -23.75 3.64
C LYS A 348 9.39 -24.64 4.17
N ILE A 349 8.77 -24.30 5.31
CA ILE A 349 7.60 -25.04 5.85
C ILE A 349 6.50 -25.11 4.79
N VAL A 350 6.13 -23.96 4.19
CA VAL A 350 5.13 -23.92 3.11
C VAL A 350 5.55 -24.77 1.93
N ASN A 351 6.80 -24.65 1.46
CA ASN A 351 7.31 -25.37 0.30
C ASN A 351 7.32 -26.90 0.51
N ASP A 352 7.69 -27.35 1.70
CA ASP A 352 7.74 -28.76 2.01
C ASP A 352 6.31 -29.33 2.10
N HIS A 353 5.37 -28.59 2.68
CA HIS A 353 3.98 -28.99 2.75
C HIS A 353 3.26 -28.97 1.38
N VAL A 354 3.67 -28.10 0.43
CA VAL A 354 3.20 -28.19 -0.98
C VAL A 354 3.52 -29.55 -1.59
N LYS A 355 4.70 -30.13 -1.29
CA LYS A 355 5.13 -31.43 -1.84
C LYS A 355 4.28 -32.60 -1.33
N GLU A 356 3.64 -32.45 -0.17
CA GLU A 356 2.77 -33.46 0.47
C GLU A 356 1.35 -33.44 -0.10
N GLN A 357 0.92 -32.35 -0.78
CA GLN A 357 -0.43 -32.20 -1.30
C GLN A 357 -0.75 -33.16 -2.46
N LEU A 358 -2.00 -33.65 -2.52
CA LEU A 358 -2.47 -34.52 -3.59
C LEU A 358 -2.37 -33.87 -4.97
N ASN A 359 -2.75 -32.61 -5.06
CA ASN A 359 -2.74 -31.84 -6.31
C ASN A 359 -1.43 -31.03 -6.51
N ARG A 360 -0.31 -31.45 -5.90
CA ARG A 360 0.98 -30.73 -5.96
C ARG A 360 1.46 -30.36 -7.37
N LYS A 361 1.10 -31.18 -8.38
CA LYS A 361 1.45 -30.92 -9.79
C LYS A 361 0.71 -29.72 -10.39
N SER A 362 -0.37 -29.28 -9.75
CA SER A 362 -1.14 -28.08 -10.10
C SER A 362 -0.70 -26.84 -9.32
N ILE A 363 0.16 -26.99 -8.30
CA ILE A 363 0.55 -25.92 -7.40
C ILE A 363 1.99 -25.49 -7.71
N ARG A 364 2.20 -24.18 -7.87
CA ARG A 364 3.53 -23.54 -7.92
C ARG A 364 3.66 -22.62 -6.73
N TYR A 365 4.83 -22.60 -6.11
CA TYR A 365 5.13 -21.76 -4.97
C TYR A 365 6.34 -20.89 -5.23
N ASN A 366 6.20 -19.60 -4.94
CA ASN A 366 7.26 -18.58 -4.99
C ASN A 366 7.20 -17.72 -3.74
N TRP A 367 8.34 -17.19 -3.31
CA TRP A 367 8.44 -16.23 -2.21
C TRP A 367 9.36 -15.08 -2.56
N HIS A 368 9.21 -13.96 -1.85
CA HIS A 368 10.03 -12.78 -2.02
C HIS A 368 11.37 -12.91 -1.30
N GLU A 369 12.30 -12.00 -1.61
CA GLU A 369 13.64 -11.98 -1.02
C GLU A 369 13.60 -11.54 0.45
N ALA A 370 14.06 -12.39 1.36
CA ALA A 370 14.04 -12.14 2.80
C ALA A 370 15.00 -10.99 3.21
N TYR A 371 16.16 -10.93 2.59
CA TYR A 371 17.16 -9.90 2.86
C TYR A 371 16.70 -8.50 2.46
N VAL A 372 16.07 -8.37 1.31
CA VAL A 372 15.44 -7.12 0.86
C VAL A 372 14.33 -6.70 1.82
N THR A 373 13.55 -7.66 2.32
CA THR A 373 12.46 -7.40 3.28
C THR A 373 12.96 -6.79 4.58
N VAL A 374 14.11 -7.25 5.10
CA VAL A 374 14.69 -6.69 6.34
C VAL A 374 15.14 -5.25 6.11
N ILE A 375 15.82 -4.95 5.01
CA ILE A 375 16.22 -3.57 4.69
C ILE A 375 15.00 -2.68 4.47
N GLU A 376 13.95 -3.18 3.79
CA GLU A 376 12.67 -2.47 3.69
C GLU A 376 12.10 -2.14 5.06
N GLY A 377 12.14 -3.08 6.00
CA GLY A 377 11.68 -2.88 7.38
C GLY A 377 12.49 -1.83 8.13
N ILE A 378 13.82 -1.84 8.01
CA ILE A 378 14.70 -0.83 8.61
C ILE A 378 14.35 0.56 8.09
N LEU A 379 14.24 0.73 6.77
CA LEU A 379 13.93 2.01 6.16
C LEU A 379 12.48 2.46 6.45
N ALA A 380 11.50 1.55 6.42
CA ALA A 380 10.11 1.90 6.69
C ALA A 380 9.85 2.33 8.13
N ARG A 381 10.63 1.82 9.09
CA ARG A 381 10.44 2.01 10.54
C ARG A 381 11.52 2.85 11.21
N GLY A 382 12.52 3.27 10.45
CA GLY A 382 13.69 4.00 10.91
C GLY A 382 13.44 5.46 11.20
N ASP A 383 14.47 6.11 11.72
CA ASP A 383 14.50 7.53 12.06
C ASP A 383 15.61 8.25 11.28
N ARG A 384 15.79 9.55 11.54
CA ARG A 384 16.72 10.41 10.75
C ARG A 384 18.19 10.04 10.87
N ARG A 385 18.59 9.25 11.86
CA ARG A 385 19.97 8.74 11.97
C ARG A 385 20.34 7.82 10.80
N LEU A 386 19.36 7.18 10.16
CA LEU A 386 19.59 6.37 8.96
C LEU A 386 20.02 7.18 7.74
N CYS A 387 19.83 8.51 7.72
CA CYS A 387 20.33 9.35 6.63
C CYS A 387 21.83 9.16 6.38
N ASP A 388 22.62 9.12 7.46
CA ASP A 388 24.08 8.96 7.36
C ASP A 388 24.44 7.55 6.87
N ALA A 389 23.69 6.53 7.27
CA ALA A 389 23.88 5.16 6.77
C ALA A 389 23.57 5.06 5.26
N ILE A 390 22.53 5.73 4.78
CA ILE A 390 22.20 5.78 3.35
C ILE A 390 23.33 6.44 2.54
N VAL A 391 23.94 7.52 3.06
CA VAL A 391 25.12 8.15 2.44
C VAL A 391 26.27 7.17 2.33
N LYS A 392 26.55 6.42 3.39
CA LYS A 392 27.61 5.39 3.37
C LYS A 392 27.35 4.26 2.38
N VAL A 393 26.09 3.80 2.28
CA VAL A 393 25.70 2.81 1.25
C VAL A 393 25.97 3.35 -0.14
N TYR A 394 25.62 4.61 -0.40
CA TYR A 394 25.89 5.27 -1.66
C TYR A 394 27.40 5.38 -1.94
N GLU A 395 28.21 5.82 -0.98
CA GLU A 395 29.66 5.92 -1.08
C GLU A 395 30.33 4.56 -1.33
N LYS A 396 29.75 3.47 -0.84
CA LYS A 396 30.17 2.09 -1.08
C LYS A 396 29.63 1.50 -2.39
N GLY A 397 29.01 2.30 -3.26
CA GLY A 397 28.54 1.90 -4.59
C GLY A 397 27.13 1.33 -4.65
N GLY A 398 26.28 1.53 -3.62
CA GLY A 398 24.86 1.13 -3.59
C GLY A 398 23.96 2.07 -4.38
N TYR A 399 24.07 2.08 -5.73
CA TYR A 399 23.29 2.97 -6.59
C TYR A 399 22.03 2.34 -7.18
N TYR A 400 22.02 1.01 -7.29
CA TYR A 400 20.98 0.27 -8.02
C TYR A 400 20.34 -0.83 -7.18
N ASP A 401 20.28 -0.67 -5.88
CA ASP A 401 19.79 -1.68 -4.93
C ASP A 401 18.29 -2.03 -5.09
N ALA A 402 17.57 -1.31 -5.95
CA ALA A 402 16.21 -1.67 -6.37
C ALA A 402 16.17 -2.92 -7.30
N TRP A 403 17.31 -3.28 -7.91
CA TRP A 403 17.46 -4.49 -8.72
C TRP A 403 18.21 -5.55 -7.94
N THR A 404 17.66 -6.77 -7.90
CA THR A 404 18.18 -7.89 -7.10
C THR A 404 19.64 -8.20 -7.40
N GLU A 405 20.08 -8.06 -8.65
CA GLU A 405 21.45 -8.30 -9.09
C GLU A 405 22.49 -7.30 -8.56
N TYR A 406 22.05 -6.13 -8.10
CA TYR A 406 22.93 -5.09 -7.52
C TYR A 406 22.75 -4.94 -6.02
N PHE A 407 21.70 -5.54 -5.47
CA PHE A 407 21.41 -5.48 -4.04
C PHE A 407 22.43 -6.26 -3.23
N ASP A 408 22.99 -5.62 -2.21
CA ASP A 408 23.96 -6.21 -1.29
C ASP A 408 23.53 -5.93 0.15
N TYR A 409 23.08 -6.97 0.82
CA TYR A 409 22.59 -6.90 2.21
C TYR A 409 23.68 -6.50 3.20
N ASP A 410 24.88 -7.08 3.07
CA ASP A 410 25.99 -6.84 3.99
C ASP A 410 26.47 -5.38 3.90
N ARG A 411 26.48 -4.81 2.68
CA ARG A 411 26.77 -3.38 2.49
C ARG A 411 25.83 -2.49 3.30
N TRP A 412 24.53 -2.79 3.34
CA TRP A 412 23.57 -2.06 4.15
C TRP A 412 23.81 -2.23 5.65
N ILE A 413 23.94 -3.46 6.12
CA ILE A 413 24.12 -3.79 7.54
C ILE A 413 25.42 -3.16 8.08
N ASP A 414 26.52 -3.29 7.34
CA ASP A 414 27.81 -2.69 7.72
C ASP A 414 27.75 -1.16 7.76
N SER A 415 27.07 -0.54 6.78
CA SER A 415 26.93 0.92 6.75
C SER A 415 26.10 1.46 7.92
N ILE A 416 25.04 0.73 8.32
CA ILE A 416 24.24 1.06 9.51
C ILE A 416 25.08 0.94 10.79
N LYS A 417 25.83 -0.16 10.96
CA LYS A 417 26.70 -0.40 12.11
C LYS A 417 27.84 0.62 12.20
N GLU A 418 28.43 1.02 11.08
CA GLU A 418 29.46 2.05 11.02
C GLU A 418 28.95 3.45 11.43
N CYS A 419 27.64 3.66 11.39
CA CYS A 419 27.00 4.87 11.94
C CYS A 419 26.68 4.73 13.43
N GLY A 420 27.10 3.64 14.09
CA GLY A 420 26.80 3.37 15.49
C GLY A 420 25.36 2.97 15.77
N LEU A 421 24.66 2.48 14.73
CA LEU A 421 23.26 2.05 14.81
C LEU A 421 23.16 0.53 14.82
N ASP A 422 22.15 0.02 15.52
CA ASP A 422 21.81 -1.40 15.52
C ASP A 422 20.67 -1.66 14.54
N PRO A 423 20.87 -2.45 13.45
CA PRO A 423 19.81 -2.82 12.53
C PRO A 423 18.61 -3.49 13.22
N ASP A 424 18.86 -4.32 14.23
CA ASP A 424 17.86 -5.10 14.95
C ASP A 424 16.96 -4.22 15.82
N PHE A 425 17.46 -3.07 16.26
CA PHE A 425 16.67 -2.07 16.97
C PHE A 425 15.43 -1.64 16.18
N TYR A 426 15.53 -1.52 14.85
CA TYR A 426 14.44 -1.09 13.99
C TYR A 426 13.45 -2.20 13.65
N THR A 427 13.87 -3.47 13.66
CA THR A 427 13.13 -4.58 13.07
C THR A 427 12.78 -5.70 14.05
N MET A 428 13.73 -6.18 14.86
CA MET A 428 13.60 -7.48 15.55
C MET A 428 12.86 -7.42 16.88
N ARG A 429 12.60 -6.25 17.43
CA ARG A 429 11.88 -6.10 18.71
C ARG A 429 10.40 -5.81 18.49
N GLU A 430 9.54 -6.37 19.33
CA GLU A 430 8.20 -5.85 19.54
C GLU A 430 8.31 -4.54 20.32
N ARG A 431 7.60 -3.50 19.85
CA ARG A 431 7.69 -2.16 20.41
C ARG A 431 6.61 -1.94 21.47
N PRO A 432 6.89 -1.29 22.60
CA PRO A 432 5.89 -0.89 23.57
C PRO A 432 4.80 0.00 22.96
N LEU A 433 3.56 -0.10 23.47
CA LEU A 433 2.42 0.65 22.93
C LEU A 433 2.54 2.16 23.17
N ASP A 434 3.30 2.56 24.18
CA ASP A 434 3.58 3.95 24.55
C ASP A 434 4.84 4.54 23.89
N GLU A 435 5.63 3.73 23.18
CA GLU A 435 6.81 4.20 22.44
C GLU A 435 6.43 5.32 21.46
N VAL A 436 7.27 6.35 21.42
CA VAL A 436 7.19 7.43 20.46
C VAL A 436 7.85 7.01 19.15
N PHE A 437 7.10 7.02 18.07
CA PHE A 437 7.58 6.62 16.76
C PHE A 437 8.07 7.82 15.93
N PRO A 438 9.00 7.58 14.97
CA PRO A 438 9.49 8.63 14.06
C PRO A 438 8.40 9.34 13.27
N TRP A 439 7.22 8.76 13.15
CA TRP A 439 6.06 9.30 12.41
C TRP A 439 4.95 9.85 13.30
N ASP A 440 5.06 9.79 14.62
CA ASP A 440 3.99 10.21 15.55
C ASP A 440 3.68 11.71 15.52
N PHE A 441 4.56 12.53 14.94
CA PHE A 441 4.32 13.96 14.70
C PHE A 441 3.39 14.23 13.51
N ILE A 442 3.10 13.23 12.67
CA ILE A 442 2.16 13.36 11.56
C ILE A 442 0.75 12.94 12.03
N ASP A 443 -0.21 13.83 11.83
CA ASP A 443 -1.63 13.53 12.09
C ASP A 443 -2.30 13.06 10.79
N ILE A 444 -2.60 11.77 10.71
CA ILE A 444 -3.33 11.16 9.60
C ILE A 444 -4.84 11.11 9.82
N GLY A 445 -5.35 11.67 10.93
CA GLY A 445 -6.75 11.60 11.32
C GLY A 445 -7.20 10.23 11.86
N VAL A 446 -6.36 9.19 11.79
CA VAL A 446 -6.59 7.91 12.46
C VAL A 446 -5.84 7.92 13.78
N THR A 447 -6.57 7.73 14.89
CA THR A 447 -6.00 7.89 16.24
C THR A 447 -5.12 6.71 16.66
N LYS A 448 -4.07 6.96 17.46
CA LYS A 448 -3.23 5.91 18.05
C LYS A 448 -4.08 4.95 18.92
N GLN A 449 -5.08 5.46 19.64
CA GLN A 449 -6.02 4.65 20.45
C GLN A 449 -6.82 3.66 19.60
N PHE A 450 -7.24 4.06 18.38
CA PHE A 450 -7.88 3.12 17.45
C PHE A 450 -6.92 2.01 17.04
N MET A 451 -5.68 2.34 16.72
CA MET A 451 -4.67 1.35 16.31
C MET A 451 -4.36 0.38 17.46
N ILE A 452 -4.22 0.88 18.69
CA ILE A 452 -4.02 0.04 19.90
C ILE A 452 -5.21 -0.91 20.10
N ARG A 453 -6.44 -0.41 20.03
CA ARG A 453 -7.63 -1.25 20.14
C ARG A 453 -7.67 -2.34 19.05
N GLU A 454 -7.28 -2.03 17.83
CA GLU A 454 -7.22 -3.01 16.75
C GLU A 454 -6.07 -4.02 16.93
N TRP A 455 -4.94 -3.60 17.51
CA TRP A 455 -3.85 -4.49 17.93
C TRP A 455 -4.34 -5.51 18.96
N GLU A 456 -5.00 -5.04 20.02
CA GLU A 456 -5.57 -5.92 21.05
C GLU A 456 -6.69 -6.84 20.50
N THR A 457 -7.49 -6.32 19.57
CA THR A 457 -8.58 -7.09 18.93
C THR A 457 -8.00 -8.18 18.02
N ALA A 458 -6.84 -7.94 17.39
CA ALA A 458 -6.11 -8.94 16.62
C ALA A 458 -5.70 -10.14 17.48
N HIS A 459 -5.13 -9.89 18.67
CA HIS A 459 -4.75 -10.95 19.61
C HIS A 459 -5.95 -11.74 20.18
N LYS A 460 -7.15 -11.18 20.07
CA LYS A 460 -8.42 -11.88 20.40
C LYS A 460 -9.02 -12.60 19.18
N GLU A 461 -8.34 -12.58 18.04
CA GLU A 461 -8.77 -13.22 16.78
C GLU A 461 -10.14 -12.78 16.27
N THR A 462 -10.60 -11.60 16.72
CA THR A 462 -11.92 -11.06 16.38
C THR A 462 -11.85 -10.07 15.23
N VAL A 463 -12.92 -10.00 14.44
CA VAL A 463 -13.00 -9.12 13.27
C VAL A 463 -13.70 -7.80 13.58
N THR A 464 -13.25 -6.74 12.95
CA THR A 464 -13.88 -5.41 12.97
C THR A 464 -14.63 -5.22 11.66
N PRO A 465 -15.92 -4.87 11.67
CA PRO A 465 -16.71 -4.65 10.46
C PRO A 465 -16.14 -3.51 9.60
N ASN A 466 -16.44 -3.54 8.29
CA ASN A 466 -16.07 -2.46 7.37
C ASN A 466 -16.88 -1.18 7.61
N CYS A 467 -16.41 -0.06 7.06
CA CYS A 467 -16.97 1.27 7.29
C CYS A 467 -18.44 1.43 6.83
N ARG A 468 -18.92 0.64 5.86
CA ARG A 468 -20.34 0.67 5.43
C ARG A 468 -21.25 -0.10 6.37
N MET A 469 -20.74 -1.11 7.05
CA MET A 469 -21.54 -1.89 8.01
C MET A 469 -21.66 -1.17 9.36
N ARG A 470 -20.56 -0.62 9.87
CA ARG A 470 -20.52 0.09 11.14
C ARG A 470 -19.27 0.97 11.27
N CYS A 471 -19.45 2.18 11.79
CA CYS A 471 -18.33 3.05 12.14
C CYS A 471 -17.50 2.44 13.27
N SER A 472 -16.20 2.26 13.02
CA SER A 472 -15.22 1.74 14.00
C SER A 472 -14.59 2.82 14.88
N ALA A 473 -15.05 4.08 14.78
CA ALA A 473 -14.52 5.24 15.52
C ALA A 473 -12.99 5.40 15.38
N CYS A 474 -12.48 5.31 14.16
CA CYS A 474 -11.04 5.43 13.88
C CYS A 474 -10.51 6.87 13.98
N GLY A 475 -11.38 7.88 13.91
CA GLY A 475 -11.00 9.31 13.91
C GLY A 475 -11.11 10.01 12.56
N ALA A 476 -11.06 9.30 11.43
CA ALA A 476 -11.02 9.88 10.09
C ALA A 476 -12.24 10.76 9.72
N LYS A 477 -13.33 10.68 10.50
CA LYS A 477 -14.48 11.59 10.38
C LYS A 477 -14.10 13.06 10.54
N SER A 478 -12.99 13.37 11.20
CA SER A 478 -12.49 14.75 11.38
C SER A 478 -12.19 15.48 10.06
N TYR A 479 -12.02 14.76 8.96
CA TYR A 479 -11.77 15.37 7.64
C TYR A 479 -13.05 15.84 6.92
N GLY A 480 -14.23 15.49 7.39
CA GLY A 480 -15.46 16.09 6.88
C GLY A 480 -15.95 15.52 5.55
N GLY A 481 -15.85 14.22 5.30
CA GLY A 481 -16.37 13.65 4.04
C GLY A 481 -16.24 12.14 3.92
N GLY A 482 -16.65 11.64 2.75
CA GLY A 482 -16.60 10.23 2.40
C GLY A 482 -17.62 9.37 3.14
N VAL A 483 -17.42 8.05 3.09
CA VAL A 483 -18.32 7.04 3.69
C VAL A 483 -18.61 7.27 5.18
N CYS A 484 -17.74 7.98 5.89
CA CYS A 484 -17.96 8.33 7.31
C CYS A 484 -19.16 9.27 7.56
N TYR A 485 -19.68 9.93 6.52
CA TYR A 485 -20.80 10.88 6.58
C TYR A 485 -22.09 10.33 5.98
N GLU A 486 -22.03 9.16 5.36
CA GLU A 486 -23.18 8.52 4.74
C GLU A 486 -23.94 7.60 5.71
N ASN A 487 -23.35 7.37 6.93
CA ASN A 487 -23.90 6.50 7.99
C ASN A 487 -24.23 7.29 9.25
#